data_d4d749d498dcae5e118dc7555b2904c6
#
_entry.id   d4d749d498dcae5e118dc7555b2904c6
#
_cell.length_a   1.000
_cell.length_b   1.000
_cell.length_c   1.000
_cell.angle_alpha   90.00
_cell.angle_beta   90.00
_cell.angle_gamma   90.00
#
_symmetry.space_group_name_H-M   'P 1'
#
loop_
_entity.id
_entity.type
_entity.pdbx_description
1 polymer ?
#
loop_
_entity_poly.entity_id
_entity_poly.type
_entity_poly.pdbx_seq_one_letter_code
_entity_poly.pdbx_strand_id
1 'polypeptide(L)'
;MTIHRPLACGILVSLLVAPAVAAGGPEVLAEAAGESWLKLVEDGQYALAWQRAAQLLKYELTQAAFVEMTKKARNETGKLVSRKLRSRKLTRQSPSGAPGRCVVIEYDSVFEKRASAVETVIMVAEPDGAWRVAGALIR
;
A
#
# COMPACT_ATOMS: atom_id res chain seq x y z
N MET A 1 -25.53 -70.74 -11.66
CA MET A 1 -24.13 -70.24 -11.77
C MET A 1 -24.21 -68.75 -11.79
N THR A 2 -24.08 -68.13 -10.61
CA THR A 2 -24.36 -66.70 -10.41
C THR A 2 -23.02 -66.01 -10.18
N ILE A 3 -22.59 -65.13 -11.14
CA ILE A 3 -21.32 -64.34 -11.07
C ILE A 3 -21.61 -63.06 -10.36
N HIS A 4 -21.11 -62.91 -9.13
CA HIS A 4 -21.12 -61.65 -8.41
C HIS A 4 -19.93 -60.81 -8.83
N ARG A 5 -20.19 -59.63 -9.43
CA ARG A 5 -19.17 -58.57 -9.69
C ARG A 5 -19.14 -57.66 -8.48
N PRO A 6 -17.98 -57.37 -7.88
CA PRO A 6 -17.87 -56.34 -6.87
C PRO A 6 -17.85 -54.96 -7.51
N LEU A 7 -18.70 -54.04 -7.00
CA LEU A 7 -18.65 -52.62 -7.27
C LEU A 7 -17.43 -52.05 -6.56
N ALA A 8 -16.47 -51.54 -7.33
CA ALA A 8 -15.37 -50.73 -6.82
C ALA A 8 -15.88 -49.31 -6.56
N CYS A 9 -16.04 -48.98 -5.28
CA CYS A 9 -16.36 -47.62 -4.85
C CYS A 9 -15.07 -46.77 -4.92
N GLY A 10 -14.93 -45.99 -5.99
CA GLY A 10 -13.85 -45.02 -6.13
C GLY A 10 -14.08 -43.81 -5.23
N ILE A 11 -13.30 -43.69 -4.18
CA ILE A 11 -13.27 -42.46 -3.35
C ILE A 11 -12.53 -41.41 -4.09
N LEU A 12 -13.24 -40.39 -4.60
CA LEU A 12 -12.66 -39.19 -5.17
C LEU A 12 -12.22 -38.30 -4.02
N VAL A 13 -10.93 -38.28 -3.71
CA VAL A 13 -10.35 -37.32 -2.76
C VAL A 13 -10.16 -36.01 -3.51
N SER A 14 -11.09 -35.06 -3.35
CA SER A 14 -10.91 -33.69 -3.81
C SER A 14 -9.89 -32.99 -2.92
N LEU A 15 -8.65 -32.80 -3.41
CA LEU A 15 -7.71 -31.93 -2.78
C LEU A 15 -8.22 -30.48 -2.95
N LEU A 16 -8.73 -29.90 -1.88
CA LEU A 16 -8.92 -28.47 -1.77
C LEU A 16 -7.52 -27.82 -1.66
N VAL A 17 -7.01 -27.33 -2.77
CA VAL A 17 -5.84 -26.44 -2.77
C VAL A 17 -6.35 -25.07 -2.27
N ALA A 18 -6.17 -24.79 -0.99
CA ALA A 18 -6.35 -23.45 -0.46
C ALA A 18 -5.31 -22.54 -1.11
N PRO A 19 -5.69 -21.33 -1.60
CA PRO A 19 -4.71 -20.38 -2.08
C PRO A 19 -3.77 -20.04 -0.94
N ALA A 20 -2.48 -20.25 -1.13
CA ALA A 20 -1.47 -19.77 -0.22
C ALA A 20 -1.54 -18.25 -0.21
N VAL A 21 -2.13 -17.68 0.83
CA VAL A 21 -2.00 -16.24 1.11
C VAL A 21 -0.53 -16.03 1.38
N ALA A 22 0.15 -15.30 0.49
CA ALA A 22 1.52 -14.90 0.70
C ALA A 22 1.59 -14.15 2.04
N ALA A 23 2.11 -14.80 3.07
CA ALA A 23 2.28 -14.22 4.39
C ALA A 23 3.47 -13.25 4.34
N GLY A 24 3.25 -12.05 3.80
CA GLY A 24 4.17 -10.94 3.97
C GLY A 24 4.07 -10.40 5.39
N GLY A 25 5.22 -10.04 6.01
CA GLY A 25 5.22 -9.31 7.27
C GLY A 25 4.46 -7.98 7.15
N PRO A 26 4.22 -7.29 8.29
CA PRO A 26 3.49 -6.03 8.31
C PRO A 26 4.09 -4.97 7.37
N GLU A 27 5.40 -4.97 7.19
CA GLU A 27 6.09 -4.05 6.29
C GLU A 27 5.76 -4.30 4.82
N VAL A 28 5.61 -5.57 4.41
CA VAL A 28 5.25 -5.94 3.03
C VAL A 28 3.80 -5.58 2.74
N LEU A 29 2.90 -5.80 3.70
CA LEU A 29 1.49 -5.44 3.58
C LEU A 29 1.31 -3.92 3.49
N ALA A 30 2.05 -3.18 4.34
CA ALA A 30 2.05 -1.73 4.30
C ALA A 30 2.59 -1.18 2.98
N GLU A 31 3.68 -1.76 2.44
CA GLU A 31 4.24 -1.38 1.15
C GLU A 31 3.23 -1.57 0.02
N ALA A 32 2.60 -2.74 -0.07
CA ALA A 32 1.59 -3.01 -1.10
C ALA A 32 0.41 -2.03 -1.06
N ALA A 33 -0.05 -1.67 0.15
CA ALA A 33 -1.08 -0.66 0.33
C ALA A 33 -0.60 0.75 -0.07
N GLY A 34 0.64 1.10 0.28
CA GLY A 34 1.28 2.36 -0.09
C GLY A 34 1.46 2.52 -1.60
N GLU A 35 1.91 1.48 -2.28
CA GLU A 35 2.05 1.47 -3.75
C GLU A 35 0.70 1.65 -4.45
N SER A 36 -0.35 0.98 -3.97
CA SER A 36 -1.70 1.13 -4.50
C SER A 36 -2.21 2.56 -4.34
N TRP A 37 -1.89 3.21 -3.22
CA TRP A 37 -2.25 4.60 -2.97
C TRP A 37 -1.42 5.57 -3.84
N LEU A 38 -0.11 5.35 -3.97
CA LEU A 38 0.76 6.16 -4.83
C LEU A 38 0.29 6.13 -6.29
N LYS A 39 -0.22 4.98 -6.76
CA LYS A 39 -0.79 4.88 -8.10
C LYS A 39 -1.99 5.80 -8.29
N LEU A 40 -2.85 5.99 -7.30
CA LEU A 40 -3.94 6.96 -7.36
C LEU A 40 -3.41 8.39 -7.57
N VAL A 41 -2.34 8.74 -6.85
CA VAL A 41 -1.68 10.04 -6.99
C VAL A 41 -1.06 10.21 -8.37
N GLU A 42 -0.40 9.19 -8.89
CA GLU A 42 0.20 9.19 -10.25
C GLU A 42 -0.85 9.32 -11.35
N ASP A 43 -2.01 8.69 -11.16
CA ASP A 43 -3.15 8.76 -12.09
C ASP A 43 -3.95 10.09 -11.96
N GLY A 44 -3.53 11.00 -11.09
CA GLY A 44 -4.21 12.28 -10.86
C GLY A 44 -5.50 12.18 -10.05
N GLN A 45 -5.77 11.03 -9.43
CA GLN A 45 -6.97 10.79 -8.61
C GLN A 45 -6.76 11.27 -7.17
N TYR A 46 -6.42 12.54 -6.99
CA TYR A 46 -6.04 13.09 -5.69
C TYR A 46 -7.17 13.06 -4.65
N ALA A 47 -8.40 13.38 -5.06
CA ALA A 47 -9.55 13.31 -4.15
C ALA A 47 -9.78 11.89 -3.62
N LEU A 48 -9.67 10.88 -4.49
CA LEU A 48 -9.80 9.47 -4.10
C LEU A 48 -8.63 9.04 -3.21
N ALA A 49 -7.40 9.50 -3.50
CA ALA A 49 -6.24 9.25 -2.65
C ALA A 49 -6.47 9.78 -1.23
N TRP A 50 -7.01 11.00 -1.08
CA TRP A 50 -7.38 11.54 0.23
C TRP A 50 -8.47 10.72 0.92
N GLN A 51 -9.52 10.32 0.20
CA GLN A 51 -10.61 9.51 0.76
C GLN A 51 -10.12 8.18 1.31
N ARG A 52 -9.12 7.56 0.66
CA ARG A 52 -8.51 6.29 1.07
C ARG A 52 -7.33 6.43 2.03
N ALA A 53 -6.95 7.65 2.37
CA ALA A 53 -5.88 7.91 3.34
C ALA A 53 -6.34 7.62 4.78
N ALA A 54 -5.36 7.55 5.69
CA ALA A 54 -5.60 7.38 7.12
C ALA A 54 -6.38 8.55 7.72
N GLN A 55 -7.09 8.29 8.81
CA GLN A 55 -7.79 9.33 9.55
C GLN A 55 -6.84 10.43 10.02
N LEU A 56 -5.61 10.07 10.40
CA LEU A 56 -4.59 11.02 10.82
C LEU A 56 -4.34 12.10 9.75
N LEU A 57 -4.20 11.70 8.48
CA LEU A 57 -4.04 12.65 7.38
C LEU A 57 -5.28 13.53 7.19
N LYS A 58 -6.46 12.96 7.34
CA LYS A 58 -7.74 13.68 7.19
C LYS A 58 -8.00 14.68 8.32
N TYR A 59 -7.44 14.45 9.50
CA TYR A 59 -7.47 15.43 10.58
C TYR A 59 -6.58 16.64 10.30
N GLU A 60 -5.46 16.43 9.66
CA GLU A 60 -4.49 17.49 9.40
C GLU A 60 -4.80 18.30 8.13
N LEU A 61 -5.38 17.65 7.13
CA LEU A 61 -5.64 18.27 5.82
C LEU A 61 -7.06 17.98 5.35
N THR A 62 -7.76 19.03 4.94
CA THR A 62 -9.02 18.87 4.19
C THR A 62 -8.72 18.27 2.82
N GLN A 63 -9.74 17.66 2.21
CA GLN A 63 -9.61 17.12 0.86
C GLN A 63 -9.16 18.18 -0.15
N ALA A 64 -9.73 19.39 -0.09
CA ALA A 64 -9.37 20.49 -0.98
C ALA A 64 -7.90 20.88 -0.82
N ALA A 65 -7.43 21.05 0.42
CA ALA A 65 -6.02 21.39 0.70
C ALA A 65 -5.07 20.29 0.21
N PHE A 66 -5.40 19.02 0.46
CA PHE A 66 -4.61 17.89 0.00
C PHE A 66 -4.52 17.85 -1.53
N VAL A 67 -5.63 18.04 -2.24
CA VAL A 67 -5.67 18.05 -3.71
C VAL A 67 -4.76 19.14 -4.26
N GLU A 68 -4.87 20.37 -3.74
CA GLU A 68 -4.04 21.50 -4.22
C GLU A 68 -2.54 21.29 -3.92
N MET A 69 -2.19 20.83 -2.73
CA MET A 69 -0.80 20.54 -2.37
C MET A 69 -0.20 19.44 -3.25
N THR A 70 -0.95 18.36 -3.45
CA THR A 70 -0.48 17.22 -4.24
C THR A 70 -0.34 17.59 -5.71
N LYS A 71 -1.30 18.32 -6.26
CA LYS A 71 -1.24 18.83 -7.62
C LYS A 71 -0.03 19.73 -7.86
N LYS A 72 0.23 20.64 -6.92
CA LYS A 72 1.42 21.52 -6.98
C LYS A 72 2.70 20.69 -6.96
N ALA A 73 2.85 19.76 -6.03
CA ALA A 73 4.03 18.90 -5.93
C ALA A 73 4.25 18.09 -7.22
N ARG A 74 3.19 17.55 -7.83
CA ARG A 74 3.28 16.80 -9.09
C ARG A 74 3.61 17.69 -10.29
N ASN A 75 3.13 18.92 -10.32
CA ASN A 75 3.52 19.88 -11.36
C ASN A 75 5.00 20.25 -11.27
N GLU A 76 5.56 20.33 -10.07
CA GLU A 76 6.97 20.64 -9.84
C GLU A 76 7.90 19.46 -10.19
N THR A 77 7.49 18.24 -9.91
CA THR A 77 8.29 17.03 -10.17
C THR A 77 8.07 16.44 -11.57
N GLY A 78 6.90 16.64 -12.16
CA GLY A 78 6.47 15.94 -13.37
C GLY A 78 6.06 14.50 -13.09
N LYS A 79 5.91 13.71 -14.16
CA LYS A 79 5.52 12.30 -14.06
C LYS A 79 6.63 11.44 -13.47
N LEU A 80 6.24 10.37 -12.77
CA LEU A 80 7.16 9.34 -12.34
C LEU A 80 7.76 8.62 -13.56
N VAL A 81 9.09 8.50 -13.59
CA VAL A 81 9.84 7.73 -14.58
C VAL A 81 10.19 6.35 -14.03
N SER A 82 10.73 6.30 -12.80
CA SER A 82 11.05 5.06 -12.12
C SER A 82 11.01 5.21 -10.61
N ARG A 83 10.73 4.10 -9.93
CA ARG A 83 10.72 4.01 -8.47
C ARG A 83 11.34 2.69 -8.04
N LYS A 84 12.23 2.73 -7.05
CA LYS A 84 12.88 1.57 -6.46
C LYS A 84 12.77 1.64 -4.95
N LEU A 85 12.34 0.56 -4.31
CA LEU A 85 12.33 0.46 -2.86
C LEU A 85 13.74 0.66 -2.30
N ARG A 86 13.87 1.61 -1.39
CA ARG A 86 15.10 1.90 -0.65
C ARG A 86 15.09 1.25 0.72
N SER A 87 14.01 1.46 1.48
CA SER A 87 13.83 0.88 2.80
C SER A 87 12.36 0.84 3.21
N ARG A 88 12.05 -0.06 4.13
CA ARG A 88 10.80 -0.09 4.87
C ARG A 88 11.08 -0.45 6.31
N LYS A 89 10.53 0.31 7.25
CA LYS A 89 10.81 0.18 8.66
C LYS A 89 9.54 0.25 9.49
N LEU A 90 9.25 -0.82 10.21
CA LEU A 90 8.17 -0.85 11.20
C LEU A 90 8.61 -0.10 12.46
N THR A 91 7.76 0.80 12.94
CA THR A 91 7.92 1.54 14.18
C THR A 91 6.64 1.49 15.01
N ARG A 92 6.74 1.88 16.30
CA ARG A 92 5.56 1.98 17.17
C ARG A 92 5.02 3.40 17.30
N GLN A 93 5.64 4.34 16.62
CA GLN A 93 5.21 5.74 16.55
C GLN A 93 5.42 6.25 15.14
N SER A 94 4.51 7.11 14.68
CA SER A 94 4.73 7.85 13.45
C SER A 94 5.85 8.87 13.62
N PRO A 95 6.44 9.40 12.54
CA PRO A 95 7.42 10.50 12.63
C PRO A 95 6.89 11.75 13.35
N SER A 96 5.57 11.96 13.38
CA SER A 96 4.91 13.03 14.15
C SER A 96 4.73 12.71 15.64
N GLY A 97 5.14 11.51 16.09
CA GLY A 97 4.99 11.07 17.48
C GLY A 97 3.65 10.43 17.82
N ALA A 98 2.71 10.31 16.87
CA ALA A 98 1.45 9.63 17.11
C ALA A 98 1.69 8.13 17.40
N PRO A 99 1.11 7.57 18.50
CA PRO A 99 1.30 6.18 18.87
C PRO A 99 0.59 5.24 17.90
N GLY A 100 1.12 4.01 17.75
CA GLY A 100 0.53 2.99 16.92
C GLY A 100 1.56 2.33 16.00
N ARG A 101 1.13 1.27 15.30
CA ARG A 101 1.98 0.60 14.31
C ARG A 101 2.10 1.47 13.07
N CYS A 102 3.33 1.81 12.74
CA CYS A 102 3.65 2.65 11.60
C CYS A 102 4.75 1.98 10.77
N VAL A 103 4.64 2.03 9.46
CA VAL A 103 5.72 1.63 8.55
C VAL A 103 6.13 2.86 7.75
N VAL A 104 7.40 3.23 7.84
CA VAL A 104 8.01 4.27 7.01
C VAL A 104 8.67 3.59 5.82
N ILE A 105 8.24 3.97 4.63
CA ILE A 105 8.73 3.40 3.37
C ILE A 105 9.45 4.51 2.62
N GLU A 106 10.66 4.25 2.17
CA GLU A 106 11.42 5.17 1.33
C GLU A 106 11.70 4.52 -0.04
N TYR A 107 11.59 5.32 -1.07
CA TYR A 107 11.91 4.94 -2.44
C TYR A 107 12.93 5.90 -3.04
N ASP A 108 13.88 5.36 -3.79
CA ASP A 108 14.67 6.12 -4.73
C ASP A 108 13.85 6.27 -6.01
N SER A 109 13.51 7.53 -6.35
CA SER A 109 12.58 7.82 -7.44
C SER A 109 13.18 8.80 -8.43
N VAL A 110 12.82 8.63 -9.69
CA VAL A 110 13.15 9.53 -10.80
C VAL A 110 11.84 10.08 -11.36
N PHE A 111 11.75 11.38 -11.44
CA PHE A 111 10.64 12.10 -12.09
C PHE A 111 11.15 12.87 -13.31
N GLU A 112 10.25 13.21 -14.24
CA GLU A 112 10.59 13.94 -15.47
C GLU A 112 11.37 15.22 -15.21
N LYS A 113 11.03 15.96 -14.14
CA LYS A 113 11.64 17.22 -13.75
C LYS A 113 12.57 17.11 -12.54
N ARG A 114 12.77 15.93 -11.99
CA ARG A 114 13.61 15.67 -10.82
C ARG A 114 14.27 14.31 -10.94
N ALA A 115 15.51 14.32 -11.42
CA ALA A 115 16.27 13.09 -11.74
C ALA A 115 16.71 12.28 -10.52
N SER A 116 16.74 12.91 -9.32
CA SER A 116 17.07 12.22 -8.07
C SER A 116 16.15 12.73 -6.97
N ALA A 117 15.34 11.83 -6.44
CA ALA A 117 14.41 12.13 -5.36
C ALA A 117 14.30 10.97 -4.39
N VAL A 118 14.00 11.27 -3.14
CA VAL A 118 13.58 10.29 -2.14
C VAL A 118 12.11 10.53 -1.83
N GLU A 119 11.26 9.57 -2.19
CA GLU A 119 9.87 9.56 -1.75
C GLU A 119 9.78 8.84 -0.41
N THR A 120 9.12 9.46 0.56
CA THR A 120 8.81 8.84 1.85
C THR A 120 7.31 8.72 1.98
N VAL A 121 6.84 7.50 2.27
CA VAL A 121 5.43 7.21 2.53
C VAL A 121 5.29 6.68 3.95
N ILE A 122 4.41 7.28 4.72
CA ILE A 122 4.15 6.91 6.10
C ILE A 122 2.83 6.16 6.15
N MET A 123 2.90 4.88 6.48
CA MET A 123 1.75 3.99 6.60
C MET A 123 1.40 3.79 8.08
N VAL A 124 0.12 3.83 8.42
CA VAL A 124 -0.36 3.48 9.76
C VAL A 124 -1.37 2.33 9.68
N ALA A 125 -1.31 1.44 10.66
CA ALA A 125 -2.32 0.41 10.82
C ALA A 125 -3.54 1.02 11.52
N GLU A 126 -4.67 1.00 10.85
CA GLU A 126 -5.93 1.48 11.41
C GLU A 126 -6.64 0.38 12.23
N PRO A 127 -7.63 0.73 13.09
CA PRO A 127 -8.32 -0.25 13.94
C PRO A 127 -9.01 -1.38 13.17
N ASP A 128 -9.37 -1.18 11.91
CA ASP A 128 -9.94 -2.22 11.03
C ASP A 128 -8.89 -3.19 10.47
N GLY A 129 -7.61 -3.01 10.84
CA GLY A 129 -6.48 -3.83 10.38
C GLY A 129 -5.91 -3.43 9.04
N ALA A 130 -6.47 -2.44 8.34
CA ALA A 130 -5.94 -1.96 7.07
C ALA A 130 -4.78 -0.99 7.27
N TRP A 131 -3.79 -1.06 6.38
CA TRP A 131 -2.74 -0.07 6.27
C TRP A 131 -3.18 1.09 5.39
N ARG A 132 -3.05 2.32 5.91
CA ARG A 132 -3.41 3.54 5.17
C ARG A 132 -2.31 4.59 5.26
N VAL A 133 -2.24 5.43 4.24
CA VAL A 133 -1.24 6.50 4.17
C VAL A 133 -1.62 7.63 5.13
N ALA A 134 -0.73 7.92 6.08
CA ALA A 134 -0.83 9.04 7.00
C ALA A 134 -0.03 10.26 6.54
N GLY A 135 0.89 10.08 5.60
CA GLY A 135 1.68 11.16 5.02
C GLY A 135 2.55 10.67 3.87
N ALA A 136 2.87 11.58 2.96
CA ALA A 136 3.80 11.34 1.88
C ALA A 136 4.57 12.63 1.57
N LEU A 137 5.85 12.50 1.24
CA LEU A 137 6.70 13.63 0.87
C LEU A 137 7.76 13.22 -0.14
N ILE A 138 8.22 14.19 -0.93
CA ILE A 138 9.31 14.05 -1.91
C ILE A 138 10.41 15.04 -1.53
N ARG A 139 11.63 14.53 -1.37
CA ARG A 139 12.84 15.32 -1.06
C ARG A 139 13.85 15.21 -2.15
#